data_77fe8d29238cc57a327d56691f0b10da
#
_entry.id   77fe8d29238cc57a327d56691f0b10da
#
_cell.length_a   1.000
_cell.length_b   1.000
_cell.length_c   1.000
_cell.angle_alpha   90.00
_cell.angle_beta   90.00
_cell.angle_gamma   90.00
#
_symmetry.space_group_name_H-M   'P 1'
#
loop_
_entity.id
_entity.type
_entity.pdbx_description
1 polymer ?
#
loop_
_entity_poly.entity_id
_entity_poly.type
_entity_poly.pdbx_seq_one_letter_code
_entity_poly.pdbx_strand_id
1 'polypeptide(L)'
;MSALGFALWHAGCLAHLKSDPSEVERCLSDLIELSTHHNFVNFVPLATVLRGWARSASGDSAEGLAWIEDGIENWRATGAILDLPFLLALKAEVLHLENRSSESLEAIEEAEALVEITERRNWSAELYRLRGVFLAALGADESQIETSFHEAIRIAKEQKSIFLEKRADGTYAEYRRQKASGSGGRAFQLPLC
;
A
#
# COMPACT_ATOMS: atom_id res chain seq x y z
N MET A 1 4.25 -17.09 17.91
CA MET A 1 3.24 -16.17 17.31
C MET A 1 1.86 -16.58 17.78
N SER A 2 1.04 -15.64 18.28
CA SER A 2 -0.35 -15.91 18.67
C SER A 2 -1.26 -15.96 17.45
N ALA A 3 -2.16 -16.93 17.36
CA ALA A 3 -3.17 -17.02 16.30
C ALA A 3 -4.04 -15.73 16.25
N LEU A 4 -4.34 -15.14 17.40
CA LEU A 4 -5.11 -13.91 17.50
C LEU A 4 -4.32 -12.70 16.93
N GLY A 5 -3.03 -12.58 17.24
CA GLY A 5 -2.19 -11.50 16.68
C GLY A 5 -2.11 -11.58 15.15
N PHE A 6 -1.98 -12.78 14.60
CA PHE A 6 -2.01 -13.00 13.16
C PHE A 6 -3.37 -12.65 12.54
N ALA A 7 -4.47 -12.99 13.21
CA ALA A 7 -5.81 -12.66 12.75
C ALA A 7 -6.06 -11.14 12.74
N LEU A 8 -5.64 -10.42 13.80
CA LEU A 8 -5.75 -8.96 13.88
C LEU A 8 -4.92 -8.25 12.81
N TRP A 9 -3.70 -8.72 12.55
CA TRP A 9 -2.86 -8.21 11.47
C TRP A 9 -3.56 -8.31 10.11
N HIS A 10 -4.06 -9.51 9.78
CA HIS A 10 -4.74 -9.73 8.50
C HIS A 10 -6.07 -8.99 8.40
N ALA A 11 -6.79 -8.83 9.51
CA ALA A 11 -7.99 -8.00 9.56
C ALA A 11 -7.67 -6.54 9.24
N GLY A 12 -6.57 -6.00 9.81
CA GLY A 12 -6.09 -4.66 9.49
C GLY A 12 -5.69 -4.50 8.02
N CYS A 13 -4.94 -5.47 7.45
CA CYS A 13 -4.61 -5.47 6.02
C CYS A 13 -5.87 -5.50 5.14
N LEU A 14 -6.88 -6.28 5.51
CA LEU A 14 -8.13 -6.34 4.76
C LEU A 14 -8.93 -5.03 4.86
N ALA A 15 -8.92 -4.39 6.03
CA ALA A 15 -9.54 -3.08 6.24
C ALA A 15 -8.85 -2.00 5.39
N HIS A 16 -7.51 -2.01 5.31
CA HIS A 16 -6.75 -1.14 4.39
C HIS A 16 -7.19 -1.33 2.94
N LEU A 17 -7.24 -2.57 2.46
CA LEU A 17 -7.67 -2.87 1.09
C LEU A 17 -9.11 -2.41 0.80
N LYS A 18 -9.96 -2.30 1.84
CA LYS A 18 -11.32 -1.75 1.75
C LYS A 18 -11.39 -0.24 1.93
N SER A 19 -10.24 0.41 2.11
CA SER A 19 -10.15 1.85 2.41
C SER A 19 -10.95 2.26 3.65
N ASP A 20 -10.86 1.45 4.73
CA ASP A 20 -11.50 1.71 6.02
C ASP A 20 -10.47 2.03 7.11
N PRO A 21 -10.03 3.30 7.23
CA PRO A 21 -9.01 3.69 8.20
C PRO A 21 -9.46 3.50 9.66
N SER A 22 -10.76 3.60 9.94
CA SER A 22 -11.29 3.41 11.30
C SER A 22 -11.15 1.96 11.74
N GLU A 23 -11.47 1.01 10.87
CA GLU A 23 -11.32 -0.41 11.17
C GLU A 23 -9.84 -0.83 11.21
N VAL A 24 -8.97 -0.22 10.39
CA VAL A 24 -7.51 -0.38 10.51
C VAL A 24 -7.07 0.04 11.91
N GLU A 25 -7.39 1.25 12.34
CA GLU A 25 -6.99 1.77 13.65
C GLU A 25 -7.47 0.87 14.79
N ARG A 26 -8.72 0.39 14.74
CA ARG A 26 -9.27 -0.52 15.73
C ARG A 26 -8.49 -1.83 15.81
N CYS A 27 -8.34 -2.53 14.68
CA CYS A 27 -7.65 -3.83 14.64
C CYS A 27 -6.18 -3.74 15.10
N LEU A 28 -5.50 -2.65 14.72
CA LEU A 28 -4.07 -2.52 15.01
C LEU A 28 -3.82 -1.99 16.42
N SER A 29 -4.74 -1.22 17.00
CA SER A 29 -4.68 -0.88 18.44
C SER A 29 -4.81 -2.12 19.30
N ASP A 30 -5.80 -2.99 18.99
CA ASP A 30 -5.98 -4.28 19.67
C ASP A 30 -4.73 -5.17 19.51
N LEU A 31 -4.11 -5.15 18.31
CA LEU A 31 -2.87 -5.91 18.06
C LEU A 31 -1.69 -5.39 18.88
N ILE A 32 -1.52 -4.08 19.00
CA ILE A 32 -0.45 -3.47 19.81
C ILE A 32 -0.66 -3.80 21.29
N GLU A 33 -1.88 -3.67 21.82
CA GLU A 33 -2.20 -4.01 23.19
C GLU A 33 -1.86 -5.49 23.48
N LEU A 34 -2.34 -6.39 22.61
CA LEU A 34 -2.04 -7.83 22.71
C LEU A 34 -0.55 -8.10 22.66
N SER A 35 0.18 -7.43 21.75
CA SER A 35 1.62 -7.61 21.54
C SER A 35 2.42 -7.14 22.75
N THR A 36 2.02 -6.03 23.34
CA THR A 36 2.67 -5.47 24.55
C THR A 36 2.45 -6.41 25.74
N HIS A 37 1.22 -6.91 25.91
CA HIS A 37 0.87 -7.80 27.03
C HIS A 37 1.59 -9.16 26.98
N HIS A 38 1.84 -9.67 25.77
CA HIS A 38 2.41 -11.01 25.54
C HIS A 38 3.85 -10.98 25.01
N ASN A 39 4.49 -9.81 24.95
CA ASN A 39 5.84 -9.61 24.44
C ASN A 39 6.04 -10.11 22.99
N PHE A 40 5.05 -9.90 22.12
CA PHE A 40 5.12 -10.22 20.68
C PHE A 40 5.72 -9.05 19.89
N VAL A 41 6.96 -8.70 20.19
CA VAL A 41 7.65 -7.48 19.70
C VAL A 41 7.60 -7.31 18.18
N ASN A 42 7.53 -8.39 17.41
CA ASN A 42 7.56 -8.33 15.95
C ASN A 42 6.29 -7.74 15.31
N PHE A 43 5.14 -7.72 16.00
CA PHE A 43 3.92 -7.14 15.44
C PHE A 43 3.87 -5.62 15.59
N VAL A 44 4.60 -5.06 16.55
CA VAL A 44 4.53 -3.61 16.83
C VAL A 44 4.95 -2.76 15.63
N PRO A 45 6.12 -3.00 14.97
CA PRO A 45 6.52 -2.24 13.79
C PRO A 45 5.50 -2.35 12.64
N LEU A 46 4.99 -3.54 12.38
CA LEU A 46 3.98 -3.78 11.35
C LEU A 46 2.69 -2.99 11.61
N ALA A 47 2.21 -3.07 12.86
CA ALA A 47 1.01 -2.34 13.29
C ALA A 47 1.22 -0.82 13.21
N THR A 48 2.41 -0.32 13.59
CA THR A 48 2.75 1.09 13.50
C THR A 48 2.67 1.62 12.07
N VAL A 49 3.22 0.89 11.09
CA VAL A 49 3.14 1.27 9.67
C VAL A 49 1.70 1.37 9.19
N LEU A 50 0.90 0.36 9.46
CA LEU A 50 -0.48 0.33 8.96
C LEU A 50 -1.38 1.35 9.67
N ARG A 51 -1.14 1.63 10.95
CA ARG A 51 -1.79 2.75 11.66
C ARG A 51 -1.34 4.11 11.11
N GLY A 52 -0.06 4.26 10.72
CA GLY A 52 0.43 5.45 10.03
C GLY A 52 -0.36 5.72 8.75
N TRP A 53 -0.64 4.69 7.96
CA TRP A 53 -1.53 4.81 6.80
C TRP A 53 -2.95 5.27 7.21
N ALA A 54 -3.55 4.68 8.23
CA ALA A 54 -4.88 5.06 8.69
C ALA A 54 -4.93 6.52 9.20
N ARG A 55 -3.87 6.96 9.88
CA ARG A 55 -3.70 8.34 10.32
C ARG A 55 -3.67 9.31 9.14
N SER A 56 -2.87 8.97 8.12
CA SER A 56 -2.75 9.76 6.89
C SER A 56 -4.07 9.84 6.12
N ALA A 57 -4.77 8.72 5.98
CA ALA A 57 -6.08 8.67 5.34
C ALA A 57 -7.15 9.47 6.10
N SER A 58 -6.96 9.69 7.40
CA SER A 58 -7.82 10.51 8.26
C SER A 58 -7.46 12.01 8.25
N GLY A 59 -6.47 12.42 7.46
CA GLY A 59 -6.12 13.82 7.23
C GLY A 59 -4.85 14.33 7.92
N ASP A 60 -4.12 13.48 8.63
CA ASP A 60 -2.85 13.82 9.28
C ASP A 60 -1.70 13.02 8.65
N SER A 61 -1.40 13.37 7.40
CA SER A 61 -0.44 12.63 6.58
C SER A 61 1.02 12.82 7.04
N ALA A 62 1.37 13.97 7.61
CA ALA A 62 2.71 14.22 8.10
C ALA A 62 3.05 13.31 9.31
N GLU A 63 2.15 13.22 10.30
CA GLU A 63 2.32 12.31 11.44
C GLU A 63 2.26 10.85 10.99
N GLY A 64 1.32 10.53 10.10
CA GLY A 64 1.19 9.18 9.57
C GLY A 64 2.43 8.71 8.82
N LEU A 65 3.04 9.57 7.99
CA LEU A 65 4.29 9.26 7.31
C LEU A 65 5.44 9.00 8.28
N ALA A 66 5.55 9.81 9.34
CA ALA A 66 6.57 9.61 10.37
C ALA A 66 6.43 8.23 11.06
N TRP A 67 5.19 7.82 11.37
CA TRP A 67 4.94 6.48 11.94
C TRP A 67 5.28 5.35 10.95
N ILE A 68 5.02 5.56 9.65
CA ILE A 68 5.38 4.58 8.62
C ILE A 68 6.89 4.43 8.52
N GLU A 69 7.64 5.52 8.52
CA GLU A 69 9.09 5.50 8.41
C GLU A 69 9.74 4.84 9.63
N ASP A 70 9.30 5.20 10.84
CA ASP A 70 9.75 4.57 12.09
C ASP A 70 9.43 3.05 12.09
N GLY A 71 8.23 2.67 11.72
CA GLY A 71 7.84 1.27 11.66
C GLY A 71 8.64 0.46 10.64
N ILE A 72 8.91 1.01 9.45
CA ILE A 72 9.75 0.35 8.43
C ILE A 72 11.19 0.22 8.92
N GLU A 73 11.77 1.25 9.55
CA GLU A 73 13.12 1.19 10.11
C GLU A 73 13.22 0.11 11.20
N ASN A 74 12.28 0.10 12.13
CA ASN A 74 12.21 -0.91 13.19
C ASN A 74 12.00 -2.33 12.63
N TRP A 75 11.18 -2.49 11.57
CA TRP A 75 11.02 -3.78 10.90
C TRP A 75 12.31 -4.26 10.23
N ARG A 76 13.02 -3.36 9.52
CA ARG A 76 14.32 -3.67 8.91
C ARG A 76 15.37 -4.07 9.95
N ALA A 77 15.36 -3.43 11.11
CA ALA A 77 16.27 -3.76 12.21
C ALA A 77 16.11 -5.20 12.73
N THR A 78 14.95 -5.84 12.51
CA THR A 78 14.75 -7.26 12.83
C THR A 78 15.43 -8.22 11.84
N GLY A 79 15.90 -7.73 10.69
CA GLY A 79 16.40 -8.53 9.58
C GLY A 79 15.30 -9.18 8.73
N ALA A 80 14.02 -8.96 9.03
CA ALA A 80 12.90 -9.51 8.26
C ALA A 80 12.63 -8.67 7.01
N ILE A 81 12.48 -9.35 5.86
CA ILE A 81 12.27 -8.67 4.56
C ILE A 81 10.93 -9.02 3.93
N LEU A 82 10.24 -10.05 4.40
CA LEU A 82 9.08 -10.64 3.71
C LEU A 82 7.88 -9.69 3.59
N ASP A 83 7.64 -8.85 4.58
CA ASP A 83 6.51 -7.92 4.60
C ASP A 83 6.88 -6.52 4.06
N LEU A 84 8.18 -6.24 3.85
CA LEU A 84 8.65 -4.95 3.35
C LEU A 84 7.97 -4.48 2.07
N PRO A 85 7.70 -5.33 1.04
CA PRO A 85 7.00 -4.87 -0.15
C PRO A 85 5.62 -4.26 0.16
N PHE A 86 4.89 -4.81 1.11
CA PHE A 86 3.60 -4.24 1.54
C PHE A 86 3.79 -2.94 2.34
N LEU A 87 4.74 -2.90 3.25
CA LEU A 87 5.01 -1.70 4.06
C LEU A 87 5.45 -0.53 3.18
N LEU A 88 6.26 -0.79 2.15
CA LEU A 88 6.68 0.22 1.16
C LEU A 88 5.52 0.68 0.27
N ALA A 89 4.58 -0.22 -0.07
CA ALA A 89 3.36 0.18 -0.76
C ALA A 89 2.53 1.17 0.07
N LEU A 90 2.39 0.94 1.38
CA LEU A 90 1.71 1.88 2.29
C LEU A 90 2.43 3.23 2.37
N LYS A 91 3.77 3.21 2.45
CA LYS A 91 4.59 4.44 2.38
C LYS A 91 4.32 5.20 1.09
N ALA A 92 4.33 4.50 -0.03
CA ALA A 92 4.11 5.10 -1.35
C ALA A 92 2.72 5.74 -1.48
N GLU A 93 1.67 5.11 -0.95
CA GLU A 93 0.33 5.70 -0.92
C GLU A 93 0.32 7.02 -0.14
N VAL A 94 0.94 7.07 1.02
CA VAL A 94 0.97 8.28 1.87
C VAL A 94 1.83 9.38 1.25
N LEU A 95 2.97 9.05 0.66
CA LEU A 95 3.78 10.00 -0.09
C LEU A 95 2.98 10.63 -1.25
N HIS A 96 2.16 9.83 -1.94
CA HIS A 96 1.30 10.32 -3.01
C HIS A 96 0.23 11.30 -2.49
N LEU A 97 -0.34 11.08 -1.30
CA LEU A 97 -1.23 12.05 -0.65
C LEU A 97 -0.55 13.40 -0.41
N GLU A 98 0.74 13.37 -0.09
CA GLU A 98 1.58 14.56 0.10
C GLU A 98 2.06 15.18 -1.24
N ASN A 99 1.55 14.72 -2.39
CA ASN A 99 1.99 15.10 -3.73
C ASN A 99 3.47 14.82 -4.01
N ARG A 100 4.06 13.84 -3.34
CA ARG A 100 5.45 13.38 -3.49
C ARG A 100 5.51 12.13 -4.39
N SER A 101 4.89 12.20 -5.57
CA SER A 101 4.71 11.04 -6.47
C SER A 101 6.02 10.44 -6.97
N SER A 102 7.11 11.22 -7.09
CA SER A 102 8.43 10.68 -7.44
C SER A 102 8.95 9.74 -6.36
N GLU A 103 8.87 10.15 -5.10
CA GLU A 103 9.29 9.32 -3.97
C GLU A 103 8.35 8.11 -3.76
N SER A 104 7.06 8.28 -4.11
CA SER A 104 6.12 7.14 -4.17
C SER A 104 6.59 6.08 -5.17
N LEU A 105 7.03 6.50 -6.35
CA LEU A 105 7.51 5.59 -7.38
C LEU A 105 8.80 4.89 -6.95
N GLU A 106 9.74 5.61 -6.33
CA GLU A 106 10.97 5.02 -5.77
C GLU A 106 10.66 3.94 -4.71
N ALA A 107 9.68 4.19 -3.83
CA ALA A 107 9.27 3.20 -2.83
C ALA A 107 8.65 1.95 -3.47
N ILE A 108 7.89 2.10 -4.57
CA ILE A 108 7.37 0.96 -5.33
C ILE A 108 8.49 0.20 -6.03
N GLU A 109 9.47 0.87 -6.61
CA GLU A 109 10.62 0.22 -7.25
C GLU A 109 11.44 -0.60 -6.25
N GLU A 110 11.64 -0.10 -5.04
CA GLU A 110 12.25 -0.86 -3.95
C GLU A 110 11.40 -2.08 -3.58
N ALA A 111 10.08 -1.92 -3.48
CA ALA A 111 9.17 -3.02 -3.18
C ALA A 111 9.20 -4.11 -4.25
N GLU A 112 9.21 -3.74 -5.53
CA GLU A 112 9.32 -4.68 -6.67
C GLU A 112 10.65 -5.44 -6.62
N ALA A 113 11.77 -4.78 -6.35
CA ALA A 113 13.07 -5.43 -6.20
C ALA A 113 13.07 -6.46 -5.04
N LEU A 114 12.42 -6.16 -3.93
CA LEU A 114 12.27 -7.10 -2.82
C LEU A 114 11.36 -8.29 -3.16
N VAL A 115 10.33 -8.10 -3.97
CA VAL A 115 9.50 -9.20 -4.49
C VAL A 115 10.33 -10.17 -5.33
N GLU A 116 11.22 -9.68 -6.18
CA GLU A 116 12.10 -10.54 -6.98
C GLU A 116 13.10 -11.32 -6.10
N ILE A 117 13.64 -10.69 -5.05
CA ILE A 117 14.58 -11.34 -4.11
C ILE A 117 13.87 -12.42 -3.26
N THR A 118 12.65 -12.15 -2.82
CA THR A 118 11.90 -13.03 -1.90
C THR A 118 11.03 -14.04 -2.62
N GLU A 119 10.83 -13.90 -3.92
CA GLU A 119 9.88 -14.64 -4.77
C GLU A 119 8.42 -14.59 -4.26
N ARG A 120 8.12 -13.66 -3.33
CA ARG A 120 6.80 -13.47 -2.74
C ARG A 120 5.96 -12.48 -3.53
N ARG A 121 5.14 -12.99 -4.42
CA ARG A 121 4.35 -12.19 -5.38
C ARG A 121 2.93 -11.83 -4.92
N ASN A 122 2.58 -12.09 -3.67
CA ASN A 122 1.22 -11.84 -3.16
C ASN A 122 0.76 -10.37 -3.28
N TRP A 123 1.67 -9.42 -3.23
CA TRP A 123 1.39 -8.00 -3.37
C TRP A 123 1.66 -7.44 -4.78
N SER A 124 2.20 -8.23 -5.71
CA SER A 124 2.64 -7.73 -7.02
C SER A 124 1.52 -7.03 -7.81
N ALA A 125 0.30 -7.55 -7.79
CA ALA A 125 -0.82 -6.91 -8.47
C ALA A 125 -1.09 -5.49 -7.93
N GLU A 126 -1.00 -5.30 -6.61
CA GLU A 126 -1.18 -4.00 -5.97
C GLU A 126 0.00 -3.06 -6.26
N LEU A 127 1.23 -3.54 -6.24
CA LEU A 127 2.41 -2.75 -6.59
C LEU A 127 2.30 -2.20 -8.02
N TYR A 128 1.95 -3.04 -9.00
CA TYR A 128 1.74 -2.58 -10.37
C TYR A 128 0.56 -1.62 -10.52
N ARG A 129 -0.51 -1.81 -9.76
CA ARG A 129 -1.62 -0.85 -9.73
C ARG A 129 -1.16 0.53 -9.24
N LEU A 130 -0.43 0.58 -8.12
CA LEU A 130 0.12 1.80 -7.55
C LEU A 130 1.15 2.45 -8.47
N ARG A 131 2.02 1.64 -9.11
CA ARG A 131 2.94 2.12 -10.12
C ARG A 131 2.22 2.88 -11.24
N GLY A 132 1.14 2.30 -11.79
CA GLY A 132 0.31 2.95 -12.80
C GLY A 132 -0.25 4.29 -12.34
N VAL A 133 -0.69 4.37 -11.08
CA VAL A 133 -1.18 5.61 -10.45
C VAL A 133 -0.10 6.68 -10.39
N PHE A 134 1.08 6.33 -9.89
CA PHE A 134 2.16 7.29 -9.69
C PHE A 134 2.76 7.75 -11.02
N LEU A 135 2.89 6.86 -11.98
CA LEU A 135 3.27 7.22 -13.35
C LEU A 135 2.26 8.19 -13.98
N ALA A 136 0.96 7.95 -13.79
CA ALA A 136 -0.07 8.87 -14.27
C ALA A 136 0.00 10.24 -13.59
N ALA A 137 0.25 10.28 -12.28
CA ALA A 137 0.42 11.52 -11.54
C ALA A 137 1.66 12.33 -11.97
N LEU A 138 2.71 11.64 -12.40
CA LEU A 138 3.95 12.23 -12.93
C LEU A 138 3.84 12.63 -14.40
N GLY A 139 2.75 12.29 -15.09
CA GLY A 139 2.59 12.57 -16.52
C GLY A 139 3.52 11.76 -17.41
N ALA A 140 3.84 10.53 -17.00
CA ALA A 140 4.65 9.60 -17.79
C ALA A 140 3.95 9.21 -19.11
N ASP A 141 4.70 8.51 -19.99
CA ASP A 141 4.15 8.04 -21.26
C ASP A 141 2.96 7.10 -21.02
N GLU A 142 1.89 7.30 -21.80
CA GLU A 142 0.66 6.52 -21.70
C GLU A 142 0.91 5.00 -21.77
N SER A 143 1.83 4.59 -22.64
CA SER A 143 2.20 3.17 -22.79
C SER A 143 2.75 2.57 -21.49
N GLN A 144 3.52 3.33 -20.71
CA GLN A 144 4.07 2.89 -19.42
C GLN A 144 2.96 2.77 -18.36
N ILE A 145 2.05 3.75 -18.34
CA ILE A 145 0.91 3.77 -17.42
C ILE A 145 -0.01 2.58 -17.69
N GLU A 146 -0.41 2.40 -18.96
CA GLU A 146 -1.31 1.30 -19.35
C GLU A 146 -0.68 -0.07 -19.14
N THR A 147 0.61 -0.21 -19.45
CA THR A 147 1.35 -1.45 -19.17
C THR A 147 1.27 -1.81 -17.69
N SER A 148 1.46 -0.84 -16.80
CA SER A 148 1.40 -1.09 -15.35
C SER A 148 0.02 -1.56 -14.92
N PHE A 149 -1.07 -0.93 -15.39
CA PHE A 149 -2.42 -1.36 -15.05
C PHE A 149 -2.78 -2.73 -15.65
N HIS A 150 -2.39 -2.99 -16.89
CA HIS A 150 -2.63 -4.30 -17.52
C HIS A 150 -1.88 -5.42 -16.78
N GLU A 151 -0.65 -5.15 -16.34
CA GLU A 151 0.13 -6.11 -15.57
C GLU A 151 -0.49 -6.38 -14.19
N ALA A 152 -1.00 -5.33 -13.51
CA ALA A 152 -1.74 -5.49 -12.27
C ALA A 152 -2.95 -6.42 -12.44
N ILE A 153 -3.75 -6.21 -13.49
CA ILE A 153 -4.94 -7.02 -13.80
C ILE A 153 -4.53 -8.46 -14.16
N ARG A 154 -3.49 -8.63 -14.98
CA ARG A 154 -2.98 -9.95 -15.38
C ARG A 154 -2.55 -10.76 -14.16
N ILE A 155 -1.74 -10.16 -13.29
CA ILE A 155 -1.24 -10.83 -12.08
C ILE A 155 -2.40 -11.17 -11.12
N ALA A 156 -3.35 -10.26 -10.91
CA ALA A 156 -4.51 -10.52 -10.07
C ALA A 156 -5.33 -11.71 -10.56
N LYS A 157 -5.52 -11.84 -11.89
CA LYS A 157 -6.18 -13.00 -12.52
C LYS A 157 -5.41 -14.29 -12.31
N GLU A 158 -4.09 -14.29 -12.50
CA GLU A 158 -3.22 -15.46 -12.27
C GLU A 158 -3.26 -15.90 -10.80
N GLN A 159 -3.29 -14.94 -9.88
CA GLN A 159 -3.45 -15.18 -8.44
C GLN A 159 -4.88 -15.60 -8.05
N LYS A 160 -5.83 -15.57 -8.99
CA LYS A 160 -7.27 -15.81 -8.75
C LYS A 160 -7.86 -14.89 -7.67
N SER A 161 -7.31 -13.70 -7.55
CA SER A 161 -7.74 -12.67 -6.59
C SER A 161 -8.79 -11.76 -7.21
N ILE A 162 -10.06 -12.14 -7.12
CA ILE A 162 -11.18 -11.33 -7.63
C ILE A 162 -11.17 -9.93 -7.03
N PHE A 163 -10.72 -9.78 -5.79
CA PHE A 163 -10.66 -8.49 -5.12
C PHE A 163 -9.62 -7.58 -5.75
N LEU A 164 -8.37 -8.05 -5.92
CA LEU A 164 -7.30 -7.24 -6.52
C LEU A 164 -7.57 -6.96 -8.00
N GLU A 165 -8.18 -7.92 -8.72
CA GLU A 165 -8.62 -7.71 -10.09
C GLU A 165 -9.60 -6.54 -10.19
N LYS A 166 -10.69 -6.56 -9.39
CA LYS A 166 -11.69 -5.47 -9.39
C LYS A 166 -11.08 -4.13 -8.97
N ARG A 167 -10.15 -4.14 -8.03
CA ARG A 167 -9.44 -2.93 -7.58
C ARG A 167 -8.58 -2.34 -8.71
N ALA A 168 -7.82 -3.17 -9.42
CA ALA A 168 -7.00 -2.75 -10.55
C ALA A 168 -7.85 -2.27 -11.73
N ASP A 169 -8.89 -3.01 -12.11
CA ASP A 169 -9.85 -2.63 -13.16
C ASP A 169 -10.52 -1.29 -12.83
N GLY A 170 -10.98 -1.10 -11.60
CA GLY A 170 -11.62 0.14 -11.16
C GLY A 170 -10.68 1.34 -11.23
N THR A 171 -9.42 1.17 -10.79
CA THR A 171 -8.40 2.23 -10.87
C THR A 171 -8.09 2.59 -12.32
N TYR A 172 -7.93 1.60 -13.19
CA TYR A 172 -7.65 1.82 -14.61
C TYR A 172 -8.83 2.49 -15.33
N ALA A 173 -10.06 2.07 -15.04
CA ALA A 173 -11.26 2.71 -15.59
C ALA A 173 -11.35 4.19 -15.17
N GLU A 174 -11.02 4.51 -13.93
CA GLU A 174 -10.97 5.88 -13.44
C GLU A 174 -9.91 6.73 -14.16
N TYR A 175 -8.69 6.20 -14.31
CA TYR A 175 -7.65 6.82 -15.09
C TYR A 175 -8.11 7.17 -16.50
N ARG A 176 -8.71 6.21 -17.21
CA ARG A 176 -9.24 6.42 -18.58
C ARG A 176 -10.35 7.48 -18.62
N ARG A 177 -11.23 7.48 -17.61
CA ARG A 177 -12.31 8.47 -17.51
C ARG A 177 -11.77 9.89 -17.33
N GLN A 178 -10.82 10.09 -16.44
CA GLN A 178 -10.20 11.40 -16.20
C GLN A 178 -9.45 11.90 -17.44
N LYS A 179 -8.75 11.01 -18.13
CA LYS A 179 -8.06 11.32 -19.37
C LYS A 179 -9.05 11.76 -20.49
N ALA A 180 -10.15 11.03 -20.68
CA ALA A 180 -11.17 11.36 -21.67
C ALA A 180 -11.89 12.68 -21.40
N SER A 181 -12.00 13.10 -20.14
CA SER A 181 -12.63 14.38 -19.75
C SER A 181 -11.76 15.61 -19.98
N GLY A 182 -10.55 15.45 -20.52
CA GLY A 182 -9.64 16.56 -20.81
C GLY A 182 -9.03 17.20 -19.55
N SER A 183 -9.15 16.56 -18.38
CA SER A 183 -8.56 17.01 -17.11
C SER A 183 -7.03 16.86 -17.08
N GLY A 184 -6.39 16.74 -18.22
CA GLY A 184 -4.97 16.49 -18.41
C GLY A 184 -3.99 17.56 -17.87
N GLY A 185 -4.46 18.49 -17.04
CA GLY A 185 -3.63 19.45 -16.32
C GLY A 185 -3.66 19.27 -14.79
N ARG A 186 -4.46 18.34 -14.26
CA ARG A 186 -4.43 17.98 -12.83
C ARG A 186 -3.76 16.62 -12.68
N ALA A 187 -2.79 16.54 -11.74
CA ALA A 187 -2.20 15.28 -11.36
C ALA A 187 -3.31 14.24 -11.07
N PHE A 188 -3.16 13.03 -11.56
CA PHE A 188 -4.08 11.95 -11.30
C PHE A 188 -4.13 11.69 -9.80
N GLN A 189 -5.28 11.94 -9.19
CA GLN A 189 -5.50 11.69 -7.77
C GLN A 189 -6.41 10.48 -7.62
N LEU A 190 -5.93 9.45 -6.96
CA LEU A 190 -6.75 8.36 -6.49
C LEU A 190 -7.41 8.78 -5.19
N PRO A 191 -8.74 8.68 -5.07
CA PRO A 191 -9.33 8.67 -3.75
C PRO A 191 -8.81 7.41 -3.02
N LEU A 192 -8.10 7.59 -1.91
CA LEU A 192 -7.70 6.50 -1.03
C LEU A 192 -8.86 6.01 -0.15
N CYS A 193 -10.00 6.69 -0.23
CA CYS A 193 -11.25 6.37 0.48
C CYS A 193 -12.43 6.39 -0.47
#